data_61ad3550ca7b8d108036ef05f4d750f5
#
_entry.id   61ad3550ca7b8d108036ef05f4d750f5
#
_cell.length_a   1.000
_cell.length_b   1.000
_cell.length_c   1.000
_cell.angle_alpha   90.00
_cell.angle_beta   90.00
_cell.angle_gamma   90.00
#
_symmetry.space_group_name_H-M   'P 1'
#
loop_
_entity.id
_entity.type
_entity.pdbx_description
1 polymer ?
#
loop_
_entity_poly.entity_id
_entity_poly.type
_entity_poly.pdbx_seq_one_letter_code
_entity_poly.pdbx_strand_id
1 'polypeptide(L)'
;MSTTNELLYYIPAGQYGKEGVLALLEQHPEIKFVSLVGIDLAGNDTDEKIPMSAFFDDYESFFEGRAVQTDGSSVVLTNIATLNNARVDMWGDPSVNWFVDYNYENIDPVTGLPTGTLRIPAFLMHNYRYVDSRSILKRSCDYVRAELLALIKEHGLPGMPHVKADEVVDIIFTSATELEFWVKTPSRTVTKKELSVSQKLQEQYWQRTHGTVRTALEQAVERLDRYGMVAEMGHKEVGGVKAKLDEDGHEAVVLEQLEIDWKFSNNPLQTADNELQARIIVREVFRENGLDVTFNAKPIIGVAGSGEHTHFGVMAKLKSGNCLLYTSPSPRD
;
A
#
# COMPACT_ATOMS: atom_id res chain seq x y z
N MET A 1 1.50 -17.33 31.80
CA MET A 1 1.93 -16.63 30.59
C MET A 1 0.67 -16.29 29.81
N SER A 2 0.30 -15.02 29.74
CA SER A 2 -0.87 -14.58 28.95
C SER A 2 -0.43 -14.62 27.49
N THR A 3 -0.82 -15.64 26.75
CA THR A 3 -0.75 -15.62 25.31
C THR A 3 -1.81 -14.62 24.85
N THR A 4 -1.38 -13.41 24.53
CA THR A 4 -2.22 -12.48 23.79
C THR A 4 -2.50 -13.12 22.44
N ASN A 5 -3.75 -13.53 22.24
CA ASN A 5 -4.27 -14.05 20.96
C ASN A 5 -4.39 -12.91 19.91
N GLU A 6 -3.46 -11.98 19.91
CA GLU A 6 -3.47 -10.82 19.05
C GLU A 6 -2.54 -11.05 17.85
N LEU A 7 -3.08 -10.86 16.64
CA LEU A 7 -2.34 -11.03 15.40
C LEU A 7 -1.25 -9.96 15.26
N LEU A 8 -0.10 -10.34 14.73
CA LEU A 8 0.96 -9.43 14.33
C LEU A 8 0.66 -8.91 12.92
N TYR A 9 0.27 -7.65 12.79
CA TYR A 9 -0.10 -7.07 11.50
C TYR A 9 1.10 -6.59 10.67
N TYR A 10 2.14 -6.07 11.34
CA TYR A 10 3.33 -5.58 10.65
C TYR A 10 4.55 -5.54 11.58
N ILE A 11 5.73 -5.49 11.00
CA ILE A 11 7.01 -5.26 11.69
C ILE A 11 7.51 -3.88 11.26
N PRO A 12 7.60 -2.91 12.18
CA PRO A 12 8.03 -1.55 11.86
C PRO A 12 9.50 -1.48 11.44
N ALA A 13 9.78 -0.66 10.43
CA ALA A 13 11.13 -0.42 9.94
C ALA A 13 12.07 0.07 11.06
N GLY A 14 13.25 -0.54 11.16
CA GLY A 14 14.31 -0.10 12.07
C GLY A 14 14.02 -0.28 13.56
N GLN A 15 12.89 -0.86 13.94
CA GLN A 15 12.55 -1.07 15.36
C GLN A 15 13.28 -2.29 15.96
N TYR A 16 13.53 -3.32 15.17
CA TYR A 16 14.12 -4.56 15.60
C TYR A 16 15.40 -4.88 14.81
N GLY A 17 16.44 -5.34 15.49
CA GLY A 17 17.53 -6.05 14.84
C GLY A 17 17.14 -7.50 14.52
N LYS A 18 18.04 -8.27 13.89
CA LYS A 18 17.81 -9.67 13.49
C LYS A 18 17.22 -10.51 14.63
N GLU A 19 17.88 -10.54 15.78
CA GLU A 19 17.46 -11.36 16.93
C GLU A 19 16.06 -10.96 17.42
N GLY A 20 15.75 -9.65 17.39
CA GLY A 20 14.44 -9.14 17.79
C GLY A 20 13.34 -9.53 16.81
N VAL A 21 13.60 -9.50 15.50
CA VAL A 21 12.66 -9.98 14.46
C VAL A 21 12.40 -11.47 14.63
N LEU A 22 13.45 -12.27 14.77
CA LEU A 22 13.31 -13.74 14.90
C LEU A 22 12.54 -14.09 16.20
N ALA A 23 12.88 -13.45 17.32
CA ALA A 23 12.17 -13.66 18.59
C ALA A 23 10.68 -13.22 18.54
N LEU A 24 10.37 -12.17 17.78
CA LEU A 24 8.99 -11.75 17.55
C LEU A 24 8.22 -12.78 16.72
N LEU A 25 8.81 -13.28 15.64
CA LEU A 25 8.18 -14.28 14.77
C LEU A 25 7.99 -15.63 15.47
N GLU A 26 8.90 -16.02 16.38
CA GLU A 26 8.73 -17.22 17.21
C GLU A 26 7.48 -17.14 18.13
N GLN A 27 7.03 -15.94 18.49
CA GLN A 27 5.81 -15.71 19.27
C GLN A 27 4.54 -15.77 18.41
N HIS A 28 4.70 -15.75 17.08
CA HIS A 28 3.61 -15.76 16.10
C HIS A 28 3.68 -16.98 15.17
N PRO A 29 3.49 -18.19 15.71
CA PRO A 29 3.62 -19.45 14.95
C PRO A 29 2.54 -19.63 13.87
N GLU A 30 1.50 -18.80 13.86
CA GLU A 30 0.51 -18.73 12.77
C GLU A 30 1.10 -18.15 11.48
N ILE A 31 2.22 -17.43 11.54
CA ILE A 31 2.92 -16.92 10.36
C ILE A 31 3.79 -18.04 9.80
N LYS A 32 3.30 -18.71 8.77
CA LYS A 32 3.91 -19.93 8.22
C LYS A 32 4.85 -19.66 7.03
N PHE A 33 4.68 -18.53 6.38
CA PHE A 33 5.39 -18.22 5.15
C PHE A 33 6.02 -16.84 5.18
N VAL A 34 7.06 -16.66 4.37
CA VAL A 34 7.64 -15.38 4.00
C VAL A 34 7.57 -15.23 2.47
N SER A 35 7.40 -14.01 2.00
CA SER A 35 7.43 -13.62 0.60
C SER A 35 8.25 -12.36 0.43
N LEU A 36 9.10 -12.31 -0.61
CA LEU A 36 9.76 -11.07 -1.04
C LEU A 36 8.91 -10.40 -2.12
N VAL A 37 8.46 -9.19 -1.85
CA VAL A 37 7.52 -8.46 -2.71
C VAL A 37 8.27 -7.49 -3.61
N GLY A 38 8.66 -7.94 -4.79
CA GLY A 38 9.23 -7.11 -5.85
C GLY A 38 8.12 -6.54 -6.73
N ILE A 39 8.26 -5.28 -7.16
CA ILE A 39 7.30 -4.62 -8.05
C ILE A 39 7.92 -4.44 -9.43
N ASP A 40 7.41 -5.14 -10.43
CA ASP A 40 7.91 -5.07 -11.80
C ASP A 40 7.60 -3.73 -12.50
N LEU A 41 8.01 -3.58 -13.76
CA LEU A 41 7.78 -2.35 -14.53
C LEU A 41 6.33 -2.17 -15.02
N ALA A 42 5.49 -3.21 -14.87
CA ALA A 42 4.06 -3.13 -15.15
C ALA A 42 3.22 -2.88 -13.89
N GLY A 43 3.87 -2.80 -12.71
CA GLY A 43 3.19 -2.59 -11.42
C GLY A 43 2.66 -3.87 -10.78
N ASN A 44 3.05 -5.05 -11.27
CA ASN A 44 2.67 -6.32 -10.63
C ASN A 44 3.62 -6.62 -9.47
N ASP A 45 3.06 -7.13 -8.38
CA ASP A 45 3.83 -7.64 -7.25
C ASP A 45 4.10 -9.15 -7.38
N THR A 46 5.22 -9.59 -6.80
CA THR A 46 5.52 -11.01 -6.63
C THR A 46 4.91 -11.53 -5.33
N ASP A 47 4.51 -12.80 -5.30
CA ASP A 47 3.93 -13.44 -4.13
C ASP A 47 4.24 -14.94 -4.10
N GLU A 48 5.45 -15.29 -3.73
CA GLU A 48 5.86 -16.67 -3.48
C GLU A 48 5.62 -17.05 -2.01
N LYS A 49 5.43 -18.34 -1.75
CA LYS A 49 5.24 -18.87 -0.39
C LYS A 49 6.44 -19.70 0.03
N ILE A 50 7.40 -19.06 0.70
CA ILE A 50 8.60 -19.69 1.24
C ILE A 50 8.29 -20.12 2.69
N PRO A 51 8.55 -21.35 3.11
CA PRO A 51 8.34 -21.75 4.50
C PRO A 51 9.13 -20.85 5.47
N MET A 52 8.51 -20.46 6.59
CA MET A 52 9.16 -19.59 7.58
C MET A 52 10.45 -20.20 8.14
N SER A 53 10.59 -21.54 8.16
CA SER A 53 11.83 -22.22 8.57
C SER A 53 13.04 -21.79 7.73
N ALA A 54 12.87 -21.57 6.42
CA ALA A 54 13.96 -21.11 5.56
C ALA A 54 14.42 -19.68 5.94
N PHE A 55 13.50 -18.84 6.40
CA PHE A 55 13.84 -17.50 6.89
C PHE A 55 14.60 -17.55 8.23
N PHE A 56 14.22 -18.45 9.13
CA PHE A 56 14.95 -18.69 10.37
C PHE A 56 16.35 -19.28 10.13
N ASP A 57 16.48 -20.20 9.17
CA ASP A 57 17.74 -20.88 8.88
C ASP A 57 18.79 -19.94 8.26
N ASP A 58 18.38 -19.04 7.34
CA ASP A 58 19.31 -18.13 6.65
C ASP A 58 18.67 -16.73 6.42
N TYR A 59 18.45 -16.01 7.52
CA TYR A 59 17.88 -14.66 7.52
C TYR A 59 18.62 -13.70 6.57
N GLU A 60 19.96 -13.69 6.60
CA GLU A 60 20.77 -12.74 5.83
C GLU A 60 20.60 -12.92 4.32
N SER A 61 20.36 -14.14 3.87
CA SER A 61 20.21 -14.42 2.44
C SER A 61 19.05 -13.66 1.79
N PHE A 62 18.00 -13.36 2.57
CA PHE A 62 16.84 -12.59 2.11
C PHE A 62 17.17 -11.12 1.82
N PHE A 63 18.20 -10.60 2.47
CA PHE A 63 18.64 -9.21 2.33
C PHE A 63 19.94 -9.06 1.49
N GLU A 64 20.49 -10.17 1.02
CA GLU A 64 21.70 -10.21 0.20
C GLU A 64 21.44 -10.76 -1.21
N GLY A 65 20.18 -10.93 -1.59
CA GLY A 65 19.77 -11.41 -2.92
C GLY A 65 20.15 -12.88 -3.19
N ARG A 66 20.27 -13.68 -2.15
CA ARG A 66 20.66 -15.10 -2.26
C ARG A 66 19.51 -16.08 -1.99
N ALA A 67 18.48 -15.64 -1.21
CA ALA A 67 17.38 -16.52 -0.82
C ALA A 67 16.42 -16.79 -1.97
N VAL A 68 16.08 -15.76 -2.75
CA VAL A 68 15.05 -15.85 -3.79
C VAL A 68 15.56 -15.35 -5.11
N GLN A 69 15.32 -16.15 -6.14
CA GLN A 69 15.58 -15.81 -7.52
C GLN A 69 14.33 -16.05 -8.34
N THR A 70 14.00 -15.11 -9.20
CA THR A 70 12.97 -15.24 -10.24
C THR A 70 13.59 -15.08 -11.62
N ASP A 71 12.78 -14.99 -12.63
CA ASP A 71 13.23 -14.79 -14.02
C ASP A 71 12.29 -13.87 -14.81
N GLY A 72 12.69 -13.49 -16.01
CA GLY A 72 11.91 -12.59 -16.87
C GLY A 72 10.60 -13.18 -17.38
N SER A 73 10.24 -14.43 -17.04
CA SER A 73 8.92 -14.99 -17.29
C SER A 73 7.92 -14.68 -16.16
N SER A 74 8.44 -14.46 -14.96
CA SER A 74 7.65 -14.21 -13.75
C SER A 74 7.43 -12.73 -13.45
N VAL A 75 8.30 -11.85 -13.99
CA VAL A 75 8.25 -10.40 -13.79
C VAL A 75 8.37 -9.66 -15.12
N VAL A 76 7.57 -8.61 -15.32
CA VAL A 76 7.59 -7.82 -16.55
C VAL A 76 8.73 -6.81 -16.49
N LEU A 77 9.86 -7.15 -17.12
CA LEU A 77 11.07 -6.31 -17.24
C LEU A 77 11.38 -6.07 -18.71
N THR A 78 10.46 -5.39 -19.41
CA THR A 78 10.52 -5.19 -20.87
C THR A 78 11.85 -4.61 -21.31
N ASN A 79 12.51 -5.28 -22.29
CA ASN A 79 13.82 -4.94 -22.84
C ASN A 79 15.01 -5.04 -21.85
N ILE A 80 14.80 -5.53 -20.63
CA ILE A 80 15.84 -5.69 -19.61
C ILE A 80 16.14 -7.17 -19.40
N ALA A 81 15.13 -7.97 -19.07
CA ALA A 81 15.24 -9.40 -18.86
C ALA A 81 14.24 -10.15 -19.75
N THR A 82 14.70 -11.20 -20.40
CA THR A 82 13.86 -12.07 -21.25
C THR A 82 13.92 -13.50 -20.73
N LEU A 83 13.00 -14.35 -21.16
CA LEU A 83 12.88 -15.76 -20.78
C LEU A 83 14.20 -16.56 -20.82
N ASN A 84 15.11 -16.23 -21.73
CA ASN A 84 16.31 -17.02 -21.97
C ASN A 84 17.57 -16.55 -21.23
N ASN A 85 17.55 -15.42 -20.52
CA ASN A 85 18.73 -14.89 -19.86
C ASN A 85 18.30 -14.02 -18.65
N ALA A 86 17.54 -14.61 -17.78
CA ALA A 86 16.69 -13.78 -16.96
C ALA A 86 16.76 -14.09 -15.47
N ARG A 87 17.94 -14.42 -14.97
CA ARG A 87 18.12 -14.47 -13.53
C ARG A 87 17.86 -13.07 -12.94
N VAL A 88 16.87 -12.99 -12.06
CA VAL A 88 16.53 -11.80 -11.29
C VAL A 88 16.62 -12.16 -9.81
N ASP A 89 17.57 -11.55 -9.11
CA ASP A 89 17.76 -11.76 -7.68
C ASP A 89 16.86 -10.79 -6.90
N MET A 90 16.25 -11.26 -5.82
CA MET A 90 15.36 -10.47 -4.98
C MET A 90 16.06 -10.08 -3.68
N TRP A 91 16.02 -8.80 -3.34
CA TRP A 91 16.70 -8.20 -2.19
C TRP A 91 15.66 -7.55 -1.27
N GLY A 92 15.41 -8.15 -0.11
CA GLY A 92 14.51 -7.58 0.89
C GLY A 92 14.95 -6.19 1.33
N ASP A 93 13.98 -5.32 1.60
CA ASP A 93 14.22 -3.95 2.05
C ASP A 93 13.93 -3.80 3.55
N PRO A 94 14.96 -3.66 4.42
CA PRO A 94 14.77 -3.45 5.84
C PRO A 94 14.45 -1.99 6.21
N SER A 95 14.41 -1.07 5.23
CA SER A 95 14.17 0.35 5.47
C SER A 95 12.70 0.75 5.50
N VAL A 96 11.80 -0.19 5.25
CA VAL A 96 10.34 -0.03 5.24
C VAL A 96 9.67 -1.06 6.14
N ASN A 97 8.39 -0.85 6.47
CA ASN A 97 7.61 -1.81 7.24
C ASN A 97 7.39 -3.09 6.44
N TRP A 98 7.37 -4.23 7.13
CA TRP A 98 6.98 -5.51 6.57
C TRP A 98 5.60 -5.87 7.07
N PHE A 99 4.75 -6.40 6.20
CA PHE A 99 3.35 -6.66 6.49
C PHE A 99 3.08 -8.16 6.61
N VAL A 100 2.13 -8.55 7.45
CA VAL A 100 1.66 -9.93 7.52
C VAL A 100 0.33 -10.03 6.79
N ASP A 101 0.31 -10.75 5.67
CA ASP A 101 -0.90 -11.05 4.91
C ASP A 101 -1.54 -12.32 5.46
N TYR A 102 -2.76 -12.20 6.02
CA TYR A 102 -3.48 -13.30 6.63
C TYR A 102 -4.53 -13.90 5.70
N ASN A 103 -4.45 -15.21 5.50
CA ASN A 103 -5.50 -15.96 4.83
C ASN A 103 -6.57 -16.42 5.83
N TYR A 104 -7.64 -15.66 5.95
CA TYR A 104 -8.73 -15.94 6.89
C TYR A 104 -9.56 -17.18 6.52
N GLU A 105 -9.37 -17.76 5.34
CA GLU A 105 -9.97 -19.04 4.94
C GLU A 105 -9.12 -20.25 5.33
N ASN A 106 -7.84 -20.04 5.66
CA ASN A 106 -6.90 -21.07 6.07
C ASN A 106 -6.55 -20.91 7.54
N ILE A 107 -7.33 -21.52 8.41
CA ILE A 107 -7.10 -21.48 9.85
C ILE A 107 -6.06 -22.55 10.24
N ASP A 108 -4.98 -22.13 10.87
CA ASP A 108 -3.97 -23.04 11.41
C ASP A 108 -4.56 -23.88 12.55
N PRO A 109 -4.58 -25.22 12.43
CA PRO A 109 -5.23 -26.09 13.42
C PRO A 109 -4.53 -26.10 14.79
N VAL A 110 -3.28 -25.64 14.86
CA VAL A 110 -2.50 -25.61 16.10
C VAL A 110 -2.80 -24.35 16.90
N THR A 111 -2.83 -23.21 16.25
CA THR A 111 -3.03 -21.91 16.92
C THR A 111 -4.49 -21.48 16.93
N GLY A 112 -5.34 -22.00 16.03
CA GLY A 112 -6.71 -21.53 15.81
C GLY A 112 -6.78 -20.15 15.15
N LEU A 113 -5.65 -19.61 14.66
CA LEU A 113 -5.53 -18.31 14.02
C LEU A 113 -5.40 -18.46 12.50
N PRO A 114 -5.73 -17.43 11.71
CA PRO A 114 -5.52 -17.46 10.26
C PRO A 114 -4.03 -17.59 9.92
N THR A 115 -3.72 -18.36 8.89
CA THR A 115 -2.34 -18.55 8.42
C THR A 115 -1.80 -17.27 7.81
N GLY A 116 -0.66 -16.79 8.31
CA GLY A 116 0.01 -15.58 7.87
C GLY A 116 1.16 -15.83 6.89
N THR A 117 1.37 -14.89 5.99
CA THR A 117 2.57 -14.72 5.16
C THR A 117 3.23 -13.39 5.50
N LEU A 118 4.47 -13.41 5.97
CA LEU A 118 5.27 -12.20 6.14
C LEU A 118 5.70 -11.69 4.75
N ARG A 119 5.16 -10.55 4.33
CA ARG A 119 5.47 -9.89 3.06
C ARG A 119 6.54 -8.83 3.29
N ILE A 120 7.72 -9.05 2.72
CA ILE A 120 8.88 -8.15 2.84
C ILE A 120 9.04 -7.43 1.51
N PRO A 121 8.83 -6.09 1.43
CA PRO A 121 9.11 -5.34 0.22
C PRO A 121 10.54 -5.56 -0.25
N ALA A 122 10.75 -5.72 -1.56
CA ALA A 122 12.02 -6.12 -2.12
C ALA A 122 12.37 -5.33 -3.40
N PHE A 123 13.66 -5.29 -3.70
CA PHE A 123 14.19 -4.80 -4.97
C PHE A 123 14.50 -5.98 -5.89
N LEU A 124 14.29 -5.79 -7.20
CA LEU A 124 14.68 -6.75 -8.22
C LEU A 124 16.02 -6.35 -8.83
N MET A 125 16.95 -7.29 -8.88
CA MET A 125 18.29 -7.07 -9.42
C MET A 125 18.57 -8.02 -10.58
N HIS A 126 18.96 -7.47 -11.73
CA HIS A 126 19.41 -8.23 -12.89
C HIS A 126 20.80 -7.73 -13.33
N ASN A 127 21.74 -8.65 -13.51
CA ASN A 127 23.12 -8.32 -13.88
C ASN A 127 23.74 -7.21 -12.99
N TYR A 128 23.57 -7.34 -11.66
CA TYR A 128 24.09 -6.39 -10.66
C TYR A 128 23.50 -4.97 -10.77
N ARG A 129 22.32 -4.81 -11.37
CA ARG A 129 21.58 -3.54 -11.46
C ARG A 129 20.15 -3.72 -10.97
N TYR A 130 19.71 -2.78 -10.19
CA TYR A 130 18.30 -2.70 -9.82
C TYR A 130 17.43 -2.33 -11.03
N VAL A 131 16.35 -3.07 -11.25
CA VAL A 131 15.55 -3.02 -12.49
C VAL A 131 14.05 -2.88 -12.26
N ASP A 132 13.64 -2.68 -11.01
CA ASP A 132 12.25 -2.63 -10.56
C ASP A 132 11.74 -1.20 -10.37
N SER A 133 10.40 -1.05 -10.23
CA SER A 133 9.75 0.23 -10.02
C SER A 133 10.13 0.88 -8.69
N ARG A 134 10.28 0.09 -7.60
CA ARG A 134 10.69 0.61 -6.28
C ARG A 134 12.09 1.21 -6.32
N SER A 135 13.02 0.56 -7.01
CA SER A 135 14.39 1.07 -7.16
C SER A 135 14.45 2.34 -8.00
N ILE A 136 13.57 2.49 -8.99
CA ILE A 136 13.44 3.74 -9.77
C ILE A 136 12.99 4.86 -8.85
N LEU A 137 11.94 4.65 -8.05
CA LEU A 137 11.45 5.64 -7.08
C LEU A 137 12.57 6.05 -6.11
N LYS A 138 13.25 5.07 -5.50
CA LYS A 138 14.37 5.34 -4.57
C LYS A 138 15.46 6.18 -5.22
N ARG A 139 15.95 5.79 -6.38
CA ARG A 139 17.01 6.51 -7.09
C ARG A 139 16.57 7.91 -7.50
N SER A 140 15.32 8.10 -7.91
CA SER A 140 14.76 9.40 -8.24
C SER A 140 14.75 10.33 -7.02
N CYS A 141 14.30 9.84 -5.87
CA CYS A 141 14.33 10.59 -4.62
C CYS A 141 15.76 10.94 -4.20
N ASP A 142 16.68 9.98 -4.24
CA ASP A 142 18.09 10.19 -3.88
C ASP A 142 18.74 11.23 -4.79
N TYR A 143 18.48 11.17 -6.11
CA TYR A 143 19.01 12.11 -7.09
C TYR A 143 18.45 13.54 -6.86
N VAL A 144 17.12 13.68 -6.78
CA VAL A 144 16.49 15.00 -6.61
C VAL A 144 16.89 15.62 -5.26
N ARG A 145 17.04 14.80 -4.20
CA ARG A 145 17.56 15.25 -2.90
C ARG A 145 18.96 15.84 -3.03
N ALA A 146 19.87 15.14 -3.73
CA ALA A 146 21.25 15.61 -3.92
C ALA A 146 21.29 16.92 -4.73
N GLU A 147 20.53 17.02 -5.82
CA GLU A 147 20.44 18.20 -6.65
C GLU A 147 19.85 19.40 -5.89
N LEU A 148 18.77 19.20 -5.13
CA LEU A 148 18.17 20.28 -4.33
C LEU A 148 19.13 20.79 -3.24
N LEU A 149 19.86 19.90 -2.56
CA LEU A 149 20.86 20.31 -1.60
C LEU A 149 22.00 21.11 -2.26
N ALA A 150 22.42 20.74 -3.46
CA ALA A 150 23.43 21.48 -4.22
C ALA A 150 22.91 22.87 -4.62
N LEU A 151 21.70 22.96 -5.16
CA LEU A 151 21.06 24.23 -5.54
C LEU A 151 20.86 25.16 -4.34
N ILE A 152 20.39 24.62 -3.21
CA ILE A 152 20.23 25.42 -1.98
C ILE A 152 21.57 25.94 -1.49
N LYS A 153 22.62 25.13 -1.55
CA LYS A 153 23.95 25.52 -1.15
C LYS A 153 24.51 26.65 -2.02
N GLU A 154 24.18 26.67 -3.31
CA GLU A 154 24.63 27.68 -4.26
C GLU A 154 23.79 28.95 -4.23
N HIS A 155 22.46 28.82 -4.13
CA HIS A 155 21.51 29.92 -4.35
C HIS A 155 20.68 30.30 -3.11
N GLY A 156 20.80 29.57 -1.98
CA GLY A 156 19.93 29.73 -0.81
C GLY A 156 18.54 29.12 -1.00
N LEU A 157 17.65 29.34 -0.02
CA LEU A 157 16.27 28.87 -0.08
C LEU A 157 15.38 29.90 -0.75
N PRO A 158 14.65 29.53 -1.81
CA PRO A 158 13.69 30.41 -2.46
C PRO A 158 12.61 30.89 -1.46
N GLY A 159 12.33 32.18 -1.45
CA GLY A 159 11.31 32.79 -0.58
C GLY A 159 11.67 32.89 0.91
N MET A 160 12.84 32.40 1.34
CA MET A 160 13.27 32.39 2.73
C MET A 160 14.69 32.96 2.91
N PRO A 161 14.91 34.25 2.62
CA PRO A 161 16.25 34.85 2.62
C PRO A 161 16.88 34.93 4.01
N HIS A 162 16.10 34.73 5.08
CA HIS A 162 16.57 34.69 6.46
C HIS A 162 17.15 33.33 6.89
N VAL A 163 16.91 32.28 6.10
CA VAL A 163 17.48 30.94 6.35
C VAL A 163 18.76 30.80 5.54
N LYS A 164 19.87 30.58 6.23
CA LYS A 164 21.15 30.39 5.56
C LYS A 164 21.23 28.99 4.95
N ALA A 165 21.88 28.89 3.81
CA ALA A 165 22.05 27.60 3.11
C ALA A 165 22.74 26.54 3.96
N ASP A 166 23.69 26.93 4.83
CA ASP A 166 24.41 26.02 5.71
C ASP A 166 23.57 25.53 6.91
N GLU A 167 22.39 26.12 7.15
CA GLU A 167 21.43 25.63 8.15
C GLU A 167 20.62 24.44 7.66
N VAL A 168 20.54 24.23 6.32
CA VAL A 168 19.85 23.08 5.73
C VAL A 168 20.76 21.85 5.76
N VAL A 169 20.33 20.83 6.44
CA VAL A 169 21.11 19.58 6.60
C VAL A 169 20.59 18.44 5.73
N ASP A 170 19.32 18.52 5.32
CA ASP A 170 18.69 17.46 4.53
C ASP A 170 17.46 17.96 3.76
N ILE A 171 17.09 17.18 2.73
CA ILE A 171 15.81 17.27 2.02
C ILE A 171 15.04 15.99 2.27
N ILE A 172 13.80 16.15 2.74
CA ILE A 172 12.88 15.05 3.01
C ILE A 172 11.71 15.17 2.05
N PHE A 173 11.38 14.08 1.37
CA PHE A 173 10.18 13.98 0.58
C PHE A 173 9.03 13.44 1.43
N THR A 174 7.85 14.04 1.29
CA THR A 174 6.63 13.53 1.89
C THR A 174 5.69 13.08 0.79
N SER A 175 4.96 12.01 1.03
CA SER A 175 3.91 11.57 0.13
C SER A 175 2.75 10.97 0.90
N ALA A 176 1.54 11.18 0.37
CA ALA A 176 0.29 10.60 0.81
C ALA A 176 -0.48 10.14 -0.41
N THR A 177 -1.30 9.12 -0.27
CA THR A 177 -2.12 8.58 -1.35
C THR A 177 -3.59 8.62 -0.96
N GLU A 178 -4.44 8.92 -1.93
CA GLU A 178 -5.89 8.76 -1.90
C GLU A 178 -6.25 7.66 -2.89
N LEU A 179 -7.03 6.69 -2.45
CA LEU A 179 -7.35 5.50 -3.23
C LEU A 179 -8.86 5.37 -3.43
N GLU A 180 -9.33 5.68 -4.63
CA GLU A 180 -10.71 5.51 -5.03
C GLU A 180 -10.98 4.09 -5.56
N PHE A 181 -12.17 3.57 -5.28
CA PHE A 181 -12.59 2.26 -5.77
C PHE A 181 -14.09 2.13 -5.86
N TRP A 182 -14.55 1.21 -6.72
CA TRP A 182 -15.95 0.87 -6.84
C TRP A 182 -16.26 -0.42 -6.11
N VAL A 183 -17.35 -0.38 -5.33
CA VAL A 183 -17.90 -1.51 -4.59
C VAL A 183 -19.15 -2.02 -5.29
N LYS A 184 -19.21 -3.32 -5.50
CA LYS A 184 -20.37 -4.01 -6.04
C LYS A 184 -21.07 -4.77 -4.91
N THR A 185 -22.31 -4.39 -4.63
CA THR A 185 -23.16 -5.07 -3.66
C THR A 185 -24.09 -6.03 -4.41
N PRO A 186 -24.03 -7.36 -4.18
CA PRO A 186 -24.96 -8.31 -4.77
C PRO A 186 -26.39 -8.08 -4.32
N SER A 187 -27.38 -8.32 -5.18
CA SER A 187 -28.81 -8.04 -4.97
C SER A 187 -29.41 -8.64 -3.69
N ARG A 188 -28.85 -9.72 -3.18
CA ARG A 188 -29.33 -10.40 -1.97
C ARG A 188 -29.12 -9.62 -0.67
N THR A 189 -28.22 -8.65 -0.66
CA THR A 189 -27.83 -7.87 0.52
C THR A 189 -28.30 -6.41 0.45
N VAL A 190 -28.91 -6.01 -0.67
CA VAL A 190 -29.39 -4.64 -0.87
C VAL A 190 -30.79 -4.49 -0.29
N THR A 191 -30.98 -3.53 0.61
CA THR A 191 -32.30 -3.11 1.07
C THR A 191 -32.79 -1.93 0.22
N LYS A 192 -33.95 -2.11 -0.46
CA LYS A 192 -34.55 -1.08 -1.34
C LYS A 192 -34.72 0.28 -0.65
N LYS A 193 -34.89 0.28 0.67
CA LYS A 193 -35.09 1.49 1.46
C LYS A 193 -33.83 2.34 1.60
N GLU A 194 -32.66 1.71 1.62
CA GLU A 194 -31.36 2.38 1.70
C GLU A 194 -30.96 2.98 0.34
N LEU A 195 -31.29 2.28 -0.77
CA LEU A 195 -31.06 2.76 -2.12
C LEU A 195 -31.92 3.99 -2.46
N SER A 196 -33.17 4.06 -2.02
CA SER A 196 -34.07 5.16 -2.38
C SER A 196 -33.60 6.52 -1.86
N VAL A 197 -32.84 6.55 -0.79
CA VAL A 197 -32.27 7.78 -0.22
C VAL A 197 -31.01 8.21 -0.98
N SER A 198 -30.19 7.26 -1.45
CA SER A 198 -28.93 7.51 -2.12
C SER A 198 -29.07 7.83 -3.63
N GLN A 199 -30.15 7.36 -4.28
CA GLN A 199 -30.38 7.60 -5.72
C GLN A 199 -30.84 9.02 -6.07
N LYS A 200 -31.23 9.84 -5.10
CA LYS A 200 -31.74 11.20 -5.35
C LYS A 200 -30.65 12.26 -5.56
N LEU A 201 -29.39 11.95 -5.26
CA LEU A 201 -28.29 12.89 -5.36
C LEU A 201 -27.39 12.48 -6.54
N GLN A 202 -27.18 13.40 -7.48
CA GLN A 202 -26.23 13.19 -8.59
C GLN A 202 -24.78 13.15 -8.10
N GLU A 203 -24.51 13.85 -7.01
CA GLU A 203 -23.22 13.88 -6.33
C GLU A 203 -23.37 13.33 -4.92
N GLN A 204 -22.58 12.33 -4.57
CA GLN A 204 -22.64 11.67 -3.26
C GLN A 204 -21.37 11.85 -2.43
N TYR A 205 -20.53 12.78 -2.82
CA TYR A 205 -19.30 13.11 -2.12
C TYR A 205 -19.58 13.36 -0.62
N TRP A 206 -18.92 12.60 0.25
CA TRP A 206 -19.06 12.63 1.71
C TRP A 206 -20.48 12.33 2.26
N GLN A 207 -21.36 11.82 1.44
CA GLN A 207 -22.66 11.36 1.96
C GLN A 207 -22.50 10.10 2.81
N ARG A 208 -23.44 9.92 3.73
CA ARG A 208 -23.41 8.79 4.66
C ARG A 208 -23.44 7.46 3.91
N THR A 209 -22.51 6.55 4.24
CA THR A 209 -22.56 5.15 3.84
C THR A 209 -23.62 4.38 4.65
N HIS A 210 -24.15 3.30 4.10
CA HIS A 210 -25.21 2.51 4.70
C HIS A 210 -24.93 1.00 4.60
N GLY A 211 -25.62 0.23 5.45
CA GLY A 211 -25.64 -1.23 5.39
C GLY A 211 -24.27 -1.88 5.43
N THR A 212 -24.11 -2.93 4.66
CA THR A 212 -22.88 -3.73 4.60
C THR A 212 -21.67 -2.94 4.07
N VAL A 213 -21.90 -2.01 3.15
CA VAL A 213 -20.84 -1.13 2.61
C VAL A 213 -20.24 -0.25 3.71
N ARG A 214 -21.10 0.30 4.58
CA ARG A 214 -20.65 1.06 5.74
C ARG A 214 -19.81 0.19 6.69
N THR A 215 -20.30 -1.00 7.00
CA THR A 215 -19.57 -1.93 7.89
C THR A 215 -18.20 -2.28 7.31
N ALA A 216 -18.13 -2.61 6.03
CA ALA A 216 -16.87 -2.94 5.37
C ALA A 216 -15.89 -1.75 5.34
N LEU A 217 -16.39 -0.53 5.08
CA LEU A 217 -15.55 0.67 5.08
C LEU A 217 -14.97 0.95 6.47
N GLU A 218 -15.81 0.91 7.53
CA GLU A 218 -15.38 1.10 8.92
C GLU A 218 -14.33 0.06 9.32
N GLN A 219 -14.54 -1.22 8.96
CA GLN A 219 -13.58 -2.30 9.22
C GLN A 219 -12.29 -2.15 8.41
N ALA A 220 -12.37 -1.67 7.16
CA ALA A 220 -11.17 -1.44 6.34
C ALA A 220 -10.29 -0.35 6.94
N VAL A 221 -10.88 0.80 7.31
CA VAL A 221 -10.15 1.91 7.96
C VAL A 221 -9.50 1.44 9.28
N GLU A 222 -10.25 0.71 10.13
CA GLU A 222 -9.69 0.16 11.36
C GLU A 222 -8.55 -0.83 11.10
N ARG A 223 -8.70 -1.70 10.10
CA ARG A 223 -7.68 -2.70 9.76
C ARG A 223 -6.41 -2.02 9.21
N LEU A 224 -6.53 -0.98 8.40
CA LEU A 224 -5.38 -0.18 7.93
C LEU A 224 -4.60 0.43 9.10
N ASP A 225 -5.29 0.95 10.12
CA ASP A 225 -4.64 1.47 11.32
C ASP A 225 -3.87 0.38 12.08
N ARG A 226 -4.40 -0.84 12.18
CA ARG A 226 -3.68 -1.99 12.79
C ARG A 226 -2.40 -2.35 12.02
N TYR A 227 -2.38 -2.11 10.72
CA TYR A 227 -1.18 -2.26 9.89
C TYR A 227 -0.21 -1.06 9.98
N GLY A 228 -0.47 -0.09 10.84
CA GLY A 228 0.37 1.09 11.01
C GLY A 228 0.33 2.07 9.84
N MET A 229 -0.70 2.01 9.00
CA MET A 229 -0.81 2.86 7.81
C MET A 229 -1.44 4.22 8.10
N VAL A 230 -1.90 4.47 9.32
CA VAL A 230 -2.47 5.75 9.78
C VAL A 230 -3.52 6.28 8.80
N ALA A 231 -4.61 5.53 8.62
CA ALA A 231 -5.73 5.98 7.80
C ALA A 231 -6.25 7.34 8.30
N GLU A 232 -6.48 8.27 7.38
CA GLU A 232 -7.01 9.59 7.73
C GLU A 232 -8.53 9.57 7.69
N MET A 233 -9.10 9.04 6.62
CA MET A 233 -10.55 8.90 6.48
C MET A 233 -10.92 7.84 5.43
N GLY A 234 -12.20 7.47 5.45
CA GLY A 234 -12.84 6.70 4.39
C GLY A 234 -14.25 7.25 4.15
N HIS A 235 -14.62 7.51 2.91
CA HIS A 235 -15.87 8.18 2.56
C HIS A 235 -16.43 7.76 1.20
N LYS A 236 -17.64 8.25 0.88
CA LYS A 236 -18.21 8.15 -0.47
C LYS A 236 -17.57 9.16 -1.40
N GLU A 237 -17.34 8.72 -2.64
CA GLU A 237 -16.77 9.53 -3.70
C GLU A 237 -17.84 9.95 -4.74
N VAL A 238 -17.46 10.89 -5.65
CA VAL A 238 -18.35 11.59 -6.60
C VAL A 238 -19.09 10.67 -7.57
N GLY A 239 -18.56 9.46 -7.83
CA GLY A 239 -19.14 8.51 -8.78
C GLY A 239 -20.56 8.07 -8.44
N GLY A 240 -21.00 8.31 -7.22
CA GLY A 240 -22.34 8.09 -6.76
C GLY A 240 -22.73 6.62 -6.71
N VAL A 241 -24.04 6.37 -6.71
CA VAL A 241 -24.63 5.03 -6.70
C VAL A 241 -25.24 4.71 -8.05
N LYS A 242 -24.96 3.52 -8.58
CA LYS A 242 -25.56 2.99 -9.81
C LYS A 242 -26.21 1.62 -9.52
N ALA A 243 -27.45 1.45 -9.94
CA ALA A 243 -28.13 0.18 -9.87
C ALA A 243 -28.31 -0.40 -11.29
N LYS A 244 -28.12 -1.71 -11.44
CA LYS A 244 -28.49 -2.47 -12.63
C LYS A 244 -29.71 -3.30 -12.30
N LEU A 245 -30.68 -3.30 -13.22
CA LEU A 245 -31.87 -4.16 -13.14
C LEU A 245 -31.56 -5.49 -13.81
N ASP A 246 -32.13 -6.58 -13.30
CA ASP A 246 -32.18 -7.87 -13.97
C ASP A 246 -33.27 -7.91 -15.06
N GLU A 247 -33.44 -9.04 -15.74
CA GLU A 247 -34.43 -9.22 -16.81
C GLU A 247 -35.89 -9.05 -16.33
N ASP A 248 -36.14 -9.25 -15.04
CA ASP A 248 -37.45 -9.09 -14.40
C ASP A 248 -37.69 -7.68 -13.85
N GLY A 249 -36.75 -6.77 -14.02
CA GLY A 249 -36.82 -5.39 -13.52
C GLY A 249 -36.49 -5.23 -12.05
N HIS A 250 -35.89 -6.25 -11.39
CA HIS A 250 -35.39 -6.14 -10.04
C HIS A 250 -33.95 -5.59 -10.02
N GLU A 251 -33.56 -4.96 -8.94
CA GLU A 251 -32.19 -4.48 -8.76
C GLU A 251 -31.23 -5.67 -8.57
N ALA A 252 -30.48 -6.00 -9.61
CA ALA A 252 -29.55 -7.12 -9.61
C ALA A 252 -28.24 -6.79 -8.89
N VAL A 253 -27.76 -5.55 -9.02
CA VAL A 253 -26.47 -5.08 -8.48
C VAL A 253 -26.52 -3.60 -8.19
N VAL A 254 -25.97 -3.20 -7.06
CA VAL A 254 -25.68 -1.82 -6.72
C VAL A 254 -24.18 -1.59 -6.76
N LEU A 255 -23.78 -0.46 -7.31
CA LEU A 255 -22.39 -0.04 -7.44
C LEU A 255 -22.24 1.31 -6.72
N GLU A 256 -21.29 1.42 -5.80
CA GLU A 256 -20.97 2.63 -5.05
C GLU A 256 -19.50 2.96 -5.19
N GLN A 257 -19.15 4.23 -5.32
CA GLN A 257 -17.75 4.67 -5.31
C GLN A 257 -17.37 5.15 -3.91
N LEU A 258 -16.25 4.66 -3.43
CA LEU A 258 -15.65 5.01 -2.15
C LEU A 258 -14.21 5.45 -2.35
N GLU A 259 -13.69 6.14 -1.34
CA GLU A 259 -12.30 6.56 -1.24
C GLU A 259 -11.79 6.31 0.17
N ILE A 260 -10.52 5.96 0.29
CA ILE A 260 -9.78 5.88 1.54
C ILE A 260 -8.50 6.68 1.39
N ASP A 261 -8.26 7.56 2.35
CA ASP A 261 -7.10 8.43 2.44
C ASP A 261 -6.25 8.06 3.64
N TRP A 262 -4.95 8.28 3.55
CA TRP A 262 -4.06 8.14 4.70
C TRP A 262 -3.01 9.25 4.75
N LYS A 263 -2.55 9.51 5.98
CA LYS A 263 -1.63 10.59 6.26
C LYS A 263 -0.30 10.41 5.55
N PHE A 264 0.36 11.52 5.27
CA PHE A 264 1.65 11.51 4.61
C PHE A 264 2.73 10.77 5.40
N SER A 265 3.62 10.12 4.69
CA SER A 265 4.87 9.54 5.18
C SER A 265 6.06 10.36 4.69
N ASN A 266 7.12 10.37 5.49
CA ASN A 266 8.43 10.94 5.12
C ASN A 266 9.27 9.98 4.26
N ASN A 267 8.72 8.83 3.93
CA ASN A 267 9.37 7.82 3.11
C ASN A 267 8.46 7.45 1.93
N PRO A 268 8.72 7.94 0.70
CA PRO A 268 7.92 7.63 -0.48
C PRO A 268 7.84 6.14 -0.82
N LEU A 269 8.90 5.35 -0.52
CA LEU A 269 8.84 3.90 -0.67
C LEU A 269 7.80 3.29 0.26
N GLN A 270 7.78 3.72 1.53
CA GLN A 270 6.78 3.26 2.48
C GLN A 270 5.35 3.60 2.04
N THR A 271 5.14 4.81 1.47
CA THR A 271 3.83 5.20 0.94
C THR A 271 3.39 4.28 -0.19
N ALA A 272 4.28 3.98 -1.14
CA ALA A 272 3.98 3.07 -2.24
C ALA A 272 3.72 1.64 -1.77
N ASP A 273 4.50 1.14 -0.81
CA ASP A 273 4.29 -0.19 -0.21
C ASP A 273 2.99 -0.25 0.59
N ASN A 274 2.64 0.83 1.32
CA ASN A 274 1.36 0.95 2.03
C ASN A 274 0.17 0.88 1.06
N GLU A 275 0.23 1.60 -0.06
CA GLU A 275 -0.84 1.61 -1.05
C GLU A 275 -1.08 0.21 -1.64
N LEU A 276 -0.03 -0.50 -2.01
CA LEU A 276 -0.14 -1.88 -2.48
C LEU A 276 -0.81 -2.78 -1.45
N GLN A 277 -0.36 -2.72 -0.20
CA GLN A 277 -0.93 -3.52 0.89
C GLN A 277 -2.36 -3.08 1.23
N ALA A 278 -2.67 -1.79 1.16
CA ALA A 278 -4.02 -1.28 1.39
C ALA A 278 -5.02 -1.85 0.37
N ARG A 279 -4.66 -1.97 -0.90
CA ARG A 279 -5.51 -2.61 -1.92
C ARG A 279 -5.84 -4.07 -1.57
N ILE A 280 -4.88 -4.81 -1.02
CA ILE A 280 -5.09 -6.19 -0.56
C ILE A 280 -6.06 -6.19 0.62
N ILE A 281 -5.81 -5.38 1.65
CA ILE A 281 -6.62 -5.29 2.86
C ILE A 281 -8.07 -4.89 2.51
N VAL A 282 -8.26 -3.87 1.68
CA VAL A 282 -9.60 -3.40 1.27
C VAL A 282 -10.35 -4.52 0.55
N ARG A 283 -9.73 -5.20 -0.43
CA ARG A 283 -10.37 -6.33 -1.12
C ARG A 283 -10.81 -7.43 -0.16
N GLU A 284 -9.93 -7.81 0.78
CA GLU A 284 -10.23 -8.87 1.75
C GLU A 284 -11.36 -8.47 2.69
N VAL A 285 -11.33 -7.27 3.29
CA VAL A 285 -12.38 -6.80 4.19
C VAL A 285 -13.73 -6.73 3.48
N PHE A 286 -13.77 -6.20 2.27
CA PHE A 286 -15.02 -6.12 1.53
C PHE A 286 -15.53 -7.51 1.11
N ARG A 287 -14.63 -8.42 0.71
CA ARG A 287 -14.98 -9.81 0.39
C ARG A 287 -15.53 -10.54 1.62
N GLU A 288 -14.95 -10.37 2.80
CA GLU A 288 -15.46 -10.92 4.07
C GLU A 288 -16.91 -10.46 4.35
N ASN A 289 -17.26 -9.27 3.89
CA ASN A 289 -18.61 -8.72 3.98
C ASN A 289 -19.51 -9.08 2.78
N GLY A 290 -19.07 -9.98 1.89
CA GLY A 290 -19.85 -10.40 0.71
C GLY A 290 -19.94 -9.34 -0.39
N LEU A 291 -18.98 -8.42 -0.46
CA LEU A 291 -18.88 -7.34 -1.43
C LEU A 291 -17.69 -7.55 -2.36
N ASP A 292 -17.82 -7.13 -3.62
CA ASP A 292 -16.73 -7.12 -4.58
C ASP A 292 -16.16 -5.69 -4.73
N VAL A 293 -14.85 -5.56 -4.82
CA VAL A 293 -14.14 -4.29 -5.03
C VAL A 293 -13.34 -4.31 -6.31
N THR A 294 -13.34 -3.19 -7.04
CA THR A 294 -12.47 -2.98 -8.19
C THR A 294 -11.75 -1.64 -8.11
N PHE A 295 -10.43 -1.68 -8.33
CA PHE A 295 -9.55 -0.52 -8.47
C PHE A 295 -9.29 -0.16 -9.95
N ASN A 296 -10.01 -0.78 -10.89
CA ASN A 296 -9.87 -0.43 -12.30
C ASN A 296 -10.22 1.03 -12.52
N ALA A 297 -9.40 1.74 -13.30
CA ALA A 297 -9.55 3.18 -13.51
C ALA A 297 -10.91 3.59 -14.11
N LYS A 298 -11.50 2.75 -14.99
CA LYS A 298 -12.81 3.02 -15.64
C LYS A 298 -13.69 1.76 -15.64
N PRO A 299 -14.14 1.28 -14.46
CA PRO A 299 -14.92 0.05 -14.39
C PRO A 299 -16.34 0.18 -14.94
N ILE A 300 -16.87 1.42 -14.97
CA ILE A 300 -18.24 1.71 -15.41
C ILE A 300 -18.19 2.85 -16.44
N ILE A 301 -18.83 2.61 -17.60
CA ILE A 301 -18.88 3.61 -18.67
C ILE A 301 -19.84 4.73 -18.31
N GLY A 302 -19.45 5.98 -18.55
CA GLY A 302 -20.30 7.18 -18.38
C GLY A 302 -20.42 7.70 -16.95
N VAL A 303 -19.57 7.22 -16.02
CA VAL A 303 -19.45 7.75 -14.65
C VAL A 303 -17.98 8.08 -14.33
N ALA A 304 -17.75 8.66 -13.15
CA ALA A 304 -16.42 8.90 -12.64
C ALA A 304 -15.61 7.60 -12.59
N GLY A 305 -14.31 7.68 -12.89
CA GLY A 305 -13.38 6.56 -12.72
C GLY A 305 -12.83 6.53 -11.31
N SER A 306 -12.05 5.48 -10.99
CA SER A 306 -11.28 5.42 -9.77
C SER A 306 -9.98 6.21 -9.96
N GLY A 307 -9.77 7.24 -9.15
CA GLY A 307 -8.53 7.98 -9.05
C GLY A 307 -7.56 7.26 -8.12
N GLU A 308 -6.31 7.61 -8.29
CA GLU A 308 -5.22 7.30 -7.38
C GLU A 308 -4.37 8.56 -7.31
N HIS A 309 -4.66 9.39 -6.32
CA HIS A 309 -3.99 10.66 -6.19
C HIS A 309 -2.81 10.52 -5.23
N THR A 310 -1.65 10.98 -5.66
CA THR A 310 -0.46 11.05 -4.80
C THR A 310 -0.13 12.51 -4.53
N HIS A 311 -0.29 12.91 -3.28
CA HIS A 311 0.19 14.19 -2.79
C HIS A 311 1.68 14.09 -2.49
N PHE A 312 2.44 15.01 -3.02
CA PHE A 312 3.89 15.00 -2.89
C PHE A 312 4.40 16.34 -2.37
N GLY A 313 5.17 16.31 -1.31
CA GLY A 313 5.76 17.49 -0.69
C GLY A 313 7.27 17.37 -0.54
N VAL A 314 7.93 18.52 -0.38
CA VAL A 314 9.37 18.61 -0.13
C VAL A 314 9.61 19.42 1.13
N MET A 315 10.35 18.84 2.08
CA MET A 315 10.75 19.52 3.31
C MET A 315 12.27 19.74 3.35
N ALA A 316 12.69 20.95 3.67
CA ALA A 316 14.08 21.22 4.04
C ALA A 316 14.25 21.04 5.56
N LYS A 317 15.08 20.11 5.98
CA LYS A 317 15.42 19.88 7.39
C LYS A 317 16.56 20.80 7.82
N LEU A 318 16.36 21.55 8.90
CA LEU A 318 17.33 22.48 9.44
C LEU A 318 18.16 21.85 10.57
N LYS A 319 19.34 22.42 10.85
CA LYS A 319 20.18 22.06 12.01
C LYS A 319 19.44 22.17 13.34
N SER A 320 18.48 23.10 13.44
CA SER A 320 17.63 23.28 14.62
C SER A 320 16.66 22.12 14.87
N GLY A 321 16.52 21.19 13.93
CA GLY A 321 15.50 20.12 13.94
C GLY A 321 14.16 20.53 13.32
N ASN A 322 13.93 21.82 13.05
CA ASN A 322 12.73 22.28 12.37
C ASN A 322 12.77 21.91 10.89
N CYS A 323 11.61 21.73 10.29
CA CYS A 323 11.47 21.49 8.85
C CYS A 323 10.66 22.62 8.23
N LEU A 324 11.07 23.01 7.01
CA LEU A 324 10.35 23.96 6.17
C LEU A 324 9.69 23.14 5.06
N LEU A 325 8.36 23.18 5.01
CA LEU A 325 7.59 22.40 4.04
C LEU A 325 7.32 23.24 2.79
N TYR A 326 7.64 22.68 1.64
CA TYR A 326 7.21 23.16 0.32
C TYR A 326 6.21 22.16 -0.23
N THR A 327 4.97 22.59 -0.39
CA THR A 327 3.94 21.79 -1.05
C THR A 327 3.80 22.24 -2.50
N SER A 328 3.64 21.29 -3.40
CA SER A 328 3.20 21.60 -4.77
C SER A 328 1.73 21.99 -4.71
N PRO A 329 1.31 23.11 -5.30
CA PRO A 329 -0.11 23.41 -5.42
C PRO A 329 -0.77 22.31 -6.26
N SER A 330 -1.93 21.83 -5.77
CA SER A 330 -2.74 20.90 -6.55
C SER A 330 -3.15 21.56 -7.87
N PRO A 331 -3.18 20.83 -9.00
CA PRO A 331 -3.72 21.37 -10.25
C PRO A 331 -5.20 21.78 -10.17
N ARG A 332 -5.87 21.47 -9.07
CA ARG A 332 -7.28 21.80 -8.79
C ARG A 332 -7.45 23.01 -7.86
N ASP A 333 -6.37 23.51 -7.26
CA ASP A 333 -6.39 24.67 -6.35
C ASP A 333 -6.23 26.00 -7.11
#